data_9dfd896af807dda5b4353c7533e9ae22
#
_entry.id   9dfd896af807dda5b4353c7533e9ae22
#
_cell.length_a   1.000
_cell.length_b   1.000
_cell.length_c   1.000
_cell.angle_alpha   90.00
_cell.angle_beta   90.00
_cell.angle_gamma   90.00
#
_symmetry.space_group_name_H-M   'P 1'
#
loop_
_entity.id
_entity.type
_entity.pdbx_description
1 polymer ?
#
loop_
_entity_poly.entity_id
_entity_poly.type
_entity_poly.pdbx_seq_one_letter_code
_entity_poly.pdbx_strand_id
1 'polypeptide(L)'
;LCLLLAISLITTVFYFHPSTKAANSVFRTVTIMTEDVGRVAETYVGVNERVKAGQPLFRLESAPKEADVRTAEAGVAQIKAAEVRGRVELAQAEADIARARANLQQTQDERDSRVELFRLNRDAIPKREVEQAQVEVKVEEAALVAAQAARDSVKVRLEVELPTQLATAQSELERAQSLLDRTVITAGTDGVLQQFALRPGDILNPMLRPAGILVPDARVTGLLAGFSQIEARVIKRGMIGEVTCIAMPWQIVPVVVTQVQDVVAAGQIRPTDQLIGVEQMAKPGTITVLLEPLFEGALEGLPRGSSCISNLYTSTHEALQEPGVGGLHAFGLHAIGSVGLIHALILRIQAALLPFQTLIFSGH
;
A
#
# COMPACT_ATOMS: atom_id res chain seq x y z
N LEU A 1 14.78 -7.36 -62.06
CA LEU A 1 15.82 -6.71 -61.27
C LEU A 1 15.26 -5.59 -60.40
N CYS A 2 14.57 -4.58 -60.95
CA CYS A 2 13.99 -3.45 -60.16
C CYS A 2 13.04 -3.89 -59.06
N LEU A 3 12.18 -4.90 -59.30
CA LEU A 3 11.27 -5.41 -58.29
C LEU A 3 12.02 -6.06 -57.10
N LEU A 4 13.04 -6.86 -57.38
CA LEU A 4 13.88 -7.49 -56.37
C LEU A 4 14.66 -6.45 -55.56
N LEU A 5 15.17 -5.41 -56.18
CA LEU A 5 15.84 -4.30 -55.50
C LEU A 5 14.88 -3.52 -54.63
N ALA A 6 13.65 -3.26 -55.09
CA ALA A 6 12.62 -2.59 -54.31
C ALA A 6 12.23 -3.42 -53.09
N ILE A 7 11.98 -4.73 -53.23
CA ILE A 7 11.67 -5.66 -52.14
C ILE A 7 12.83 -5.70 -51.12
N SER A 8 14.09 -5.82 -51.61
CA SER A 8 15.27 -5.81 -50.74
C SER A 8 15.39 -4.51 -49.95
N LEU A 9 15.18 -3.35 -50.59
CA LEU A 9 15.22 -2.05 -49.95
C LEU A 9 14.14 -1.93 -48.87
N ILE A 10 12.88 -2.29 -49.19
CA ILE A 10 11.77 -2.25 -48.26
C ILE A 10 12.04 -3.17 -47.05
N THR A 11 12.52 -4.39 -47.32
CA THR A 11 12.84 -5.34 -46.26
C THR A 11 13.94 -4.79 -45.34
N THR A 12 15.00 -4.21 -45.95
CA THR A 12 16.10 -3.61 -45.20
C THR A 12 15.63 -2.44 -44.34
N VAL A 13 14.78 -1.54 -44.88
CA VAL A 13 14.22 -0.40 -44.14
C VAL A 13 13.46 -0.88 -42.92
N PHE A 14 12.50 -1.76 -43.08
CA PHE A 14 11.61 -2.16 -41.96
C PHE A 14 12.26 -3.17 -41.02
N TYR A 15 13.27 -3.91 -41.42
CA TYR A 15 13.97 -4.82 -40.52
C TYR A 15 14.96 -4.11 -39.61
N PHE A 16 15.83 -3.23 -40.17
CA PHE A 16 16.84 -2.54 -39.37
C PHE A 16 16.34 -1.25 -38.72
N HIS A 17 15.23 -0.71 -39.18
CA HIS A 17 14.61 0.47 -38.62
C HIS A 17 13.15 0.15 -38.22
N PRO A 18 12.93 -0.52 -37.06
CA PRO A 18 11.62 -0.93 -36.59
C PRO A 18 10.62 0.20 -36.52
N SER A 19 9.38 -0.08 -36.97
CA SER A 19 8.28 0.89 -36.97
C SER A 19 6.99 0.27 -36.43
N THR A 20 6.29 1.02 -35.64
CA THR A 20 5.00 0.58 -35.12
C THR A 20 3.98 1.71 -35.05
N LYS A 21 2.72 1.37 -35.32
CA LYS A 21 1.54 2.23 -35.06
C LYS A 21 0.90 1.94 -33.71
N ALA A 22 1.41 0.95 -32.98
CA ALA A 22 0.89 0.50 -31.69
C ALA A 22 1.75 1.05 -30.55
N ALA A 23 1.90 2.37 -30.49
CA ALA A 23 2.54 3.06 -29.37
C ALA A 23 1.49 3.90 -28.64
N ASN A 24 1.44 3.80 -27.31
CA ASN A 24 0.48 4.54 -26.50
C ASN A 24 1.16 5.21 -25.32
N SER A 25 0.69 6.39 -24.94
CA SER A 25 1.20 7.07 -23.75
C SER A 25 0.77 6.31 -22.48
N VAL A 26 1.76 6.06 -21.62
CA VAL A 26 1.57 5.29 -20.40
C VAL A 26 0.93 6.15 -19.31
N PHE A 27 -0.06 5.60 -18.63
CA PHE A 27 -0.60 6.20 -17.42
C PHE A 27 -1.01 5.10 -16.43
N ARG A 28 -1.00 5.45 -15.17
CA ARG A 28 -1.42 4.58 -14.08
C ARG A 28 -2.85 4.93 -13.68
N THR A 29 -3.62 3.93 -13.38
CA THR A 29 -4.91 4.08 -12.69
C THR A 29 -4.82 3.51 -11.28
N VAL A 30 -5.55 4.10 -10.36
CA VAL A 30 -5.73 3.60 -8.99
C VAL A 30 -7.18 3.19 -8.84
N THR A 31 -7.41 1.91 -8.63
CA THR A 31 -8.74 1.39 -8.38
C THR A 31 -9.15 1.72 -6.94
N ILE A 32 -10.30 2.34 -6.77
CA ILE A 32 -10.89 2.63 -5.47
C ILE A 32 -11.70 1.42 -5.04
N MET A 33 -11.27 0.79 -3.96
CA MET A 33 -11.92 -0.39 -3.38
C MET A 33 -12.19 -0.15 -1.91
N THR A 34 -13.24 -0.79 -1.40
CA THR A 34 -13.49 -0.88 0.04
C THR A 34 -12.71 -2.06 0.62
N GLU A 35 -12.32 -2.00 1.88
CA GLU A 35 -11.70 -3.14 2.55
C GLU A 35 -12.78 -4.14 3.02
N ASP A 36 -13.93 -3.62 3.43
CA ASP A 36 -15.07 -4.40 3.92
C ASP A 36 -16.28 -4.31 2.97
N VAL A 37 -17.15 -5.32 3.07
CA VAL A 37 -18.48 -5.26 2.46
C VAL A 37 -19.34 -4.27 3.24
N GLY A 38 -19.97 -3.34 2.54
CA GLY A 38 -20.85 -2.36 3.18
C GLY A 38 -21.81 -1.68 2.23
N ARG A 39 -22.84 -1.07 2.81
CA ARG A 39 -23.78 -0.23 2.07
C ARG A 39 -23.28 1.20 2.06
N VAL A 40 -23.35 1.86 0.92
CA VAL A 40 -23.01 3.28 0.80
C VAL A 40 -24.07 4.13 1.51
N ALA A 41 -23.63 4.90 2.50
CA ALA A 41 -24.49 5.85 3.22
C ALA A 41 -24.54 7.20 2.49
N GLU A 42 -23.37 7.71 2.09
CA GLU A 42 -23.23 9.03 1.46
C GLU A 42 -22.10 9.02 0.43
N THR A 43 -22.22 9.85 -0.59
CA THR A 43 -21.18 10.14 -1.57
C THR A 43 -20.86 11.63 -1.53
N TYR A 44 -19.57 11.98 -1.49
CA TYR A 44 -19.10 13.36 -1.34
C TYR A 44 -18.59 13.98 -2.64
N VAL A 45 -18.38 13.13 -3.68
CA VAL A 45 -17.78 13.51 -4.95
C VAL A 45 -18.58 12.94 -6.12
N GLY A 46 -18.48 13.61 -7.26
CA GLY A 46 -19.13 13.22 -8.51
C GLY A 46 -18.19 12.55 -9.52
N VAL A 47 -18.76 12.16 -10.67
CA VAL A 47 -18.00 11.63 -11.82
C VAL A 47 -17.17 12.75 -12.45
N ASN A 48 -15.94 12.46 -12.87
CA ASN A 48 -14.97 13.40 -13.46
C ASN A 48 -14.57 14.57 -12.55
N GLU A 49 -14.80 14.43 -11.25
CA GLU A 49 -14.37 15.42 -10.28
C GLU A 49 -12.88 15.27 -9.95
N ARG A 50 -12.20 16.40 -9.78
CA ARG A 50 -10.80 16.41 -9.33
C ARG A 50 -10.76 16.34 -7.82
N VAL A 51 -9.98 15.40 -7.29
CA VAL A 51 -9.83 15.13 -5.86
C VAL A 51 -8.38 15.24 -5.42
N LYS A 52 -8.18 15.56 -4.15
CA LYS A 52 -6.87 15.61 -3.50
C LYS A 52 -6.64 14.35 -2.65
N ALA A 53 -5.39 14.00 -2.44
CA ALA A 53 -5.02 12.94 -1.51
C ALA A 53 -5.62 13.19 -0.12
N GLY A 54 -6.20 12.16 0.48
CA GLY A 54 -6.91 12.25 1.76
C GLY A 54 -8.33 12.81 1.69
N GLN A 55 -8.79 13.32 0.55
CA GLN A 55 -10.17 13.82 0.40
C GLN A 55 -11.16 12.66 0.51
N PRO A 56 -12.21 12.77 1.36
CA PRO A 56 -13.24 11.74 1.45
C PRO A 56 -14.05 11.67 0.15
N LEU A 57 -14.25 10.44 -0.33
CA LEU A 57 -14.98 10.14 -1.57
C LEU A 57 -16.41 9.70 -1.28
N PHE A 58 -16.57 8.78 -0.36
CA PHE A 58 -17.86 8.28 0.12
C PHE A 58 -17.71 7.63 1.48
N ARG A 59 -18.84 7.41 2.15
CA ARG A 59 -18.92 6.76 3.44
C ARG A 59 -19.84 5.54 3.36
N LEU A 60 -19.43 4.46 4.00
CA LEU A 60 -20.27 3.29 4.25
C LEU A 60 -21.14 3.50 5.50
N GLU A 61 -22.20 2.70 5.64
CA GLU A 61 -22.99 2.68 6.88
C GLU A 61 -22.09 2.34 8.08
N SER A 62 -22.01 3.26 9.04
CA SER A 62 -21.09 3.21 10.18
C SER A 62 -21.77 2.83 11.51
N ALA A 63 -23.12 2.82 11.57
CA ALA A 63 -23.85 2.61 12.82
C ALA A 63 -23.43 1.38 13.65
N PRO A 64 -23.19 0.19 13.08
CA PRO A 64 -22.68 -0.95 13.84
C PRO A 64 -21.27 -0.69 14.41
N LYS A 65 -20.36 -0.10 13.60
CA LYS A 65 -19.00 0.22 14.03
C LYS A 65 -18.94 1.29 15.11
N GLU A 66 -19.82 2.28 15.05
CA GLU A 66 -19.99 3.28 16.10
C GLU A 66 -20.49 2.64 17.41
N ALA A 67 -21.36 1.63 17.32
CA ALA A 67 -21.78 0.87 18.49
C ALA A 67 -20.62 0.06 19.11
N ASP A 68 -19.77 -0.54 18.26
CA ASP A 68 -18.58 -1.26 18.70
C ASP A 68 -17.61 -0.31 19.45
N VAL A 69 -17.38 0.90 18.93
CA VAL A 69 -16.55 1.93 19.59
C VAL A 69 -17.14 2.29 20.96
N ARG A 70 -18.44 2.59 21.04
CA ARG A 70 -19.09 2.90 22.34
C ARG A 70 -18.96 1.74 23.33
N THR A 71 -19.04 0.51 22.87
CA THR A 71 -18.88 -0.68 23.74
C THR A 71 -17.46 -0.78 24.26
N ALA A 72 -16.45 -0.57 23.40
CA ALA A 72 -15.04 -0.58 23.81
C ALA A 72 -14.71 0.59 24.76
N GLU A 73 -15.24 1.79 24.52
CA GLU A 73 -15.14 2.94 25.44
C GLU A 73 -15.70 2.62 26.83
N ALA A 74 -16.87 1.97 26.87
CA ALA A 74 -17.46 1.54 28.12
C ALA A 74 -16.58 0.52 28.87
N GLY A 75 -15.91 -0.39 28.12
CA GLY A 75 -14.92 -1.31 28.67
C GLY A 75 -13.75 -0.60 29.34
N VAL A 76 -13.16 0.39 28.67
CA VAL A 76 -12.07 1.22 29.24
C VAL A 76 -12.56 1.97 30.49
N ALA A 77 -13.76 2.55 30.46
CA ALA A 77 -14.33 3.25 31.59
C ALA A 77 -14.58 2.32 32.81
N GLN A 78 -14.99 1.08 32.54
CA GLN A 78 -15.18 0.07 33.60
C GLN A 78 -13.87 -0.26 34.33
N ILE A 79 -12.77 -0.45 33.61
CA ILE A 79 -11.47 -0.74 34.22
C ILE A 79 -10.94 0.46 35.00
N LYS A 80 -11.07 1.69 34.47
CA LYS A 80 -10.74 2.92 35.23
C LYS A 80 -11.54 3.05 36.51
N ALA A 81 -12.81 2.70 36.49
CA ALA A 81 -13.64 2.68 37.71
C ALA A 81 -13.19 1.58 38.69
N ALA A 82 -12.73 0.42 38.18
CA ALA A 82 -12.15 -0.62 39.03
C ALA A 82 -10.83 -0.18 39.67
N GLU A 83 -9.99 0.59 38.95
CA GLU A 83 -8.78 1.17 39.52
C GLU A 83 -9.07 2.13 40.69
N VAL A 84 -10.07 3.00 40.54
CA VAL A 84 -10.49 3.91 41.61
C VAL A 84 -10.97 3.11 42.83
N ARG A 85 -11.79 2.07 42.65
CA ARG A 85 -12.22 1.19 43.74
C ARG A 85 -11.03 0.48 44.39
N GLY A 86 -10.09 -0.04 43.62
CA GLY A 86 -8.90 -0.70 44.13
C GLY A 86 -8.02 0.21 44.97
N ARG A 87 -7.93 1.51 44.65
CA ARG A 87 -7.20 2.50 45.49
C ARG A 87 -7.87 2.69 46.83
N VAL A 88 -9.23 2.67 46.89
CA VAL A 88 -9.97 2.76 48.16
C VAL A 88 -9.75 1.47 48.98
N GLU A 89 -9.78 0.29 48.34
CA GLU A 89 -9.50 -0.98 48.99
C GLU A 89 -8.06 -1.04 49.55
N LEU A 90 -7.09 -0.47 48.81
CA LEU A 90 -5.70 -0.37 49.29
C LEU A 90 -5.62 0.48 50.58
N ALA A 91 -6.25 1.65 50.59
CA ALA A 91 -6.28 2.51 51.76
C ALA A 91 -6.92 1.82 52.97
N GLN A 92 -7.99 1.03 52.74
CA GLN A 92 -8.63 0.22 53.80
C GLN A 92 -7.66 -0.85 54.31
N ALA A 93 -6.99 -1.57 53.46
CA ALA A 93 -6.02 -2.60 53.86
C ALA A 93 -4.81 -2.02 54.62
N GLU A 94 -4.37 -0.81 54.25
CA GLU A 94 -3.32 -0.08 55.01
C GLU A 94 -3.80 0.31 56.42
N ALA A 95 -5.08 0.73 56.57
CA ALA A 95 -5.66 1.01 57.87
C ALA A 95 -5.79 -0.26 58.73
N ASP A 96 -6.09 -1.41 58.12
CA ASP A 96 -6.14 -2.69 58.81
C ASP A 96 -4.76 -3.14 59.32
N ILE A 97 -3.70 -2.91 58.55
CA ILE A 97 -2.32 -3.12 59.01
C ILE A 97 -1.97 -2.21 60.19
N ALA A 98 -2.38 -0.95 60.13
CA ALA A 98 -2.13 -0.02 61.24
C ALA A 98 -2.82 -0.49 62.54
N ARG A 99 -4.06 -1.00 62.39
CA ARG A 99 -4.81 -1.58 63.52
C ARG A 99 -4.13 -2.83 64.10
N ALA A 100 -3.74 -3.77 63.22
CA ALA A 100 -3.04 -4.99 63.62
C ALA A 100 -1.68 -4.68 64.32
N ARG A 101 -0.95 -3.68 63.84
CA ARG A 101 0.29 -3.22 64.50
C ARG A 101 0.03 -2.65 65.92
N ALA A 102 -1.03 -1.85 66.07
CA ALA A 102 -1.37 -1.27 67.37
C ALA A 102 -1.78 -2.39 68.36
N ASN A 103 -2.58 -3.37 67.93
CA ASN A 103 -2.91 -4.51 68.77
C ASN A 103 -1.71 -5.35 69.16
N LEU A 104 -0.81 -5.62 68.21
CA LEU A 104 0.44 -6.34 68.48
C LEU A 104 1.30 -5.60 69.50
N GLN A 105 1.46 -4.30 69.34
CA GLN A 105 2.22 -3.48 70.30
C GLN A 105 1.60 -3.55 71.70
N GLN A 106 0.29 -3.37 71.83
CA GLN A 106 -0.41 -3.48 73.09
C GLN A 106 -0.18 -4.85 73.76
N THR A 107 -0.32 -5.94 72.99
CA THR A 107 -0.15 -7.30 73.49
C THR A 107 1.29 -7.58 73.88
N GLN A 108 2.29 -7.01 73.16
CA GLN A 108 3.70 -7.06 73.54
C GLN A 108 3.97 -6.34 74.84
N ASP A 109 3.46 -5.14 75.02
CA ASP A 109 3.62 -4.35 76.26
C ASP A 109 2.97 -5.08 77.46
N GLU A 110 1.83 -5.72 77.25
CA GLU A 110 1.19 -6.55 78.27
C GLU A 110 2.02 -7.78 78.65
N ARG A 111 2.54 -8.52 77.64
CA ARG A 111 3.46 -9.64 77.85
C ARG A 111 4.72 -9.19 78.60
N ASP A 112 5.36 -8.10 78.21
CA ASP A 112 6.58 -7.60 78.81
C ASP A 112 6.33 -7.19 80.27
N SER A 113 5.22 -6.55 80.57
CA SER A 113 4.78 -6.26 81.92
C SER A 113 4.60 -7.52 82.80
N ARG A 114 3.93 -8.58 82.23
CA ARG A 114 3.75 -9.86 82.94
C ARG A 114 5.08 -10.59 83.16
N VAL A 115 5.97 -10.60 82.14
CA VAL A 115 7.32 -11.19 82.26
C VAL A 115 8.14 -10.50 83.31
N GLU A 116 8.12 -9.17 83.38
CA GLU A 116 8.84 -8.41 84.41
C GLU A 116 8.28 -8.63 85.82
N LEU A 117 6.98 -8.65 85.99
CA LEU A 117 6.34 -8.99 87.28
C LEU A 117 6.73 -10.40 87.75
N PHE A 118 6.75 -11.41 86.87
CA PHE A 118 7.16 -12.77 87.21
C PHE A 118 8.67 -12.83 87.53
N ARG A 119 9.51 -12.03 86.90
CA ARG A 119 10.95 -11.91 87.18
C ARG A 119 11.24 -11.32 88.55
N LEU A 120 10.45 -10.30 88.94
CA LEU A 120 10.59 -9.62 90.23
C LEU A 120 10.08 -10.46 91.38
N ASN A 121 8.93 -11.13 91.20
CA ASN A 121 8.32 -11.99 92.20
C ASN A 121 7.59 -13.18 91.53
N ARG A 122 8.14 -14.40 91.67
CA ARG A 122 7.61 -15.62 91.07
C ARG A 122 6.23 -16.06 91.60
N ASP A 123 5.91 -15.63 92.78
CA ASP A 123 4.67 -15.95 93.41
C ASP A 123 3.57 -14.89 93.10
N ALA A 124 3.90 -13.78 92.45
CA ALA A 124 2.97 -12.70 92.11
C ALA A 124 1.98 -13.06 90.99
N ILE A 125 2.41 -13.86 90.04
CA ILE A 125 1.62 -14.35 88.89
C ILE A 125 1.96 -15.79 88.54
N PRO A 126 0.95 -16.63 88.17
CA PRO A 126 1.21 -17.98 87.69
C PRO A 126 2.04 -18.01 86.36
N LYS A 127 2.99 -18.93 86.24
CA LYS A 127 3.79 -19.13 85.03
C LYS A 127 2.91 -19.29 83.76
N ARG A 128 1.74 -19.92 83.97
CA ARG A 128 0.72 -20.12 82.90
C ARG A 128 0.24 -18.78 82.29
N GLU A 129 0.10 -17.70 83.08
CA GLU A 129 -0.27 -16.40 82.54
C GLU A 129 0.76 -15.76 81.69
N VAL A 130 2.09 -15.95 81.96
CA VAL A 130 3.17 -15.54 81.11
C VAL A 130 3.19 -16.32 79.76
N GLU A 131 2.99 -17.66 79.88
CA GLU A 131 2.92 -18.50 78.68
C GLU A 131 1.70 -18.13 77.84
N GLN A 132 0.58 -17.81 78.41
CA GLN A 132 -0.61 -17.34 77.71
C GLN A 132 -0.37 -16.02 77.01
N ALA A 133 0.25 -15.02 77.65
CA ALA A 133 0.58 -13.76 77.01
C ALA A 133 1.58 -13.92 75.84
N GLN A 134 2.50 -14.90 75.90
CA GLN A 134 3.36 -15.23 74.78
C GLN A 134 2.59 -15.83 73.60
N VAL A 135 1.58 -16.61 73.84
CA VAL A 135 0.70 -17.15 72.79
C VAL A 135 -0.16 -16.03 72.16
N GLU A 136 -0.68 -15.10 72.97
CA GLU A 136 -1.43 -13.93 72.51
C GLU A 136 -0.61 -13.07 71.55
N VAL A 137 0.67 -12.80 71.88
CA VAL A 137 1.61 -12.09 70.96
C VAL A 137 1.72 -12.83 69.62
N LYS A 138 1.89 -14.16 69.63
CA LYS A 138 2.00 -14.95 68.39
C LYS A 138 0.72 -14.89 67.54
N VAL A 139 -0.41 -14.79 68.17
CA VAL A 139 -1.71 -14.63 67.46
C VAL A 139 -1.78 -13.28 66.76
N GLU A 140 -1.35 -12.18 67.46
CA GLU A 140 -1.37 -10.86 66.88
C GLU A 140 -0.26 -10.70 65.80
N GLU A 141 0.88 -11.37 65.96
CA GLU A 141 1.92 -11.44 64.89
C GLU A 141 1.35 -12.09 63.63
N ALA A 142 0.61 -13.21 63.79
CA ALA A 142 -0.04 -13.88 62.66
C ALA A 142 -1.12 -13.01 62.01
N ALA A 143 -1.89 -12.25 62.83
CA ALA A 143 -2.90 -11.29 62.36
C ALA A 143 -2.25 -10.15 61.53
N LEU A 144 -1.10 -9.63 61.95
CA LEU A 144 -0.36 -8.62 61.22
C LEU A 144 0.13 -9.16 59.86
N VAL A 145 0.69 -10.37 59.83
CA VAL A 145 1.13 -11.04 58.58
C VAL A 145 -0.07 -11.24 57.65
N ALA A 146 -1.22 -11.65 58.15
CA ALA A 146 -2.42 -11.81 57.34
C ALA A 146 -2.91 -10.47 56.75
N ALA A 147 -2.89 -9.38 57.54
CA ALA A 147 -3.25 -8.05 57.05
C ALA A 147 -2.27 -7.55 55.98
N GLN A 148 -0.97 -7.81 56.15
CA GLN A 148 0.05 -7.48 55.12
C GLN A 148 -0.16 -8.24 53.82
N ALA A 149 -0.44 -9.55 53.88
CA ALA A 149 -0.72 -10.36 52.70
C ALA A 149 -2.01 -9.89 51.97
N ALA A 150 -3.02 -9.47 52.71
CA ALA A 150 -4.23 -8.89 52.12
C ALA A 150 -3.95 -7.59 51.36
N ARG A 151 -3.16 -6.65 51.98
CA ARG A 151 -2.71 -5.43 51.30
C ARG A 151 -1.88 -5.75 50.04
N ASP A 152 -0.96 -6.69 50.10
CA ASP A 152 -0.09 -7.07 48.98
C ASP A 152 -0.91 -7.65 47.81
N SER A 153 -1.95 -8.42 48.11
CA SER A 153 -2.90 -8.92 47.12
C SER A 153 -3.60 -7.77 46.37
N VAL A 154 -4.10 -6.76 47.09
CA VAL A 154 -4.74 -5.57 46.51
C VAL A 154 -3.71 -4.78 45.66
N LYS A 155 -2.49 -4.67 46.17
CA LYS A 155 -1.40 -3.97 45.45
C LYS A 155 -1.04 -4.65 44.14
N VAL A 156 -0.91 -5.98 44.11
CA VAL A 156 -0.69 -6.74 42.89
C VAL A 156 -1.79 -6.51 41.89
N ARG A 157 -3.03 -6.52 42.33
CA ARG A 157 -4.18 -6.23 41.46
C ARG A 157 -4.11 -4.83 40.86
N LEU A 158 -3.75 -3.80 41.64
CA LEU A 158 -3.62 -2.42 41.20
C LEU A 158 -2.43 -2.17 40.30
N GLU A 159 -1.27 -2.76 40.58
CA GLU A 159 -0.02 -2.47 39.90
C GLU A 159 0.23 -3.36 38.67
N VAL A 160 -0.38 -4.55 38.63
CA VAL A 160 -0.14 -5.53 37.58
C VAL A 160 -1.39 -5.89 36.79
N GLU A 161 -2.44 -6.30 37.50
CA GLU A 161 -3.62 -6.86 36.84
C GLU A 161 -4.46 -5.76 36.16
N LEU A 162 -4.83 -4.70 36.86
CA LEU A 162 -5.67 -3.62 36.29
C LEU A 162 -4.97 -2.85 35.17
N PRO A 163 -3.67 -2.50 35.22
CA PRO A 163 -2.96 -1.90 34.09
C PRO A 163 -2.92 -2.80 32.85
N THR A 164 -2.76 -4.12 33.05
CA THR A 164 -2.79 -5.08 31.95
C THR A 164 -4.17 -5.16 31.30
N GLN A 165 -5.23 -5.20 32.13
CA GLN A 165 -6.61 -5.17 31.64
C GLN A 165 -6.93 -3.85 30.93
N LEU A 166 -6.42 -2.72 31.45
CA LEU A 166 -6.59 -1.42 30.82
C LEU A 166 -5.92 -1.36 29.44
N ALA A 167 -4.69 -1.86 29.33
CA ALA A 167 -3.98 -1.93 28.06
C ALA A 167 -4.74 -2.78 27.02
N THR A 168 -5.31 -3.92 27.45
CA THR A 168 -6.14 -4.76 26.59
C THR A 168 -7.39 -4.02 26.13
N ALA A 169 -8.12 -3.39 27.03
CA ALA A 169 -9.33 -2.63 26.69
C ALA A 169 -9.03 -1.42 25.79
N GLN A 170 -7.88 -0.77 25.96
CA GLN A 170 -7.43 0.31 25.07
C GLN A 170 -7.12 -0.21 23.67
N SER A 171 -6.46 -1.36 23.53
CA SER A 171 -6.19 -1.98 22.23
C SER A 171 -7.49 -2.38 21.51
N GLU A 172 -8.50 -2.83 22.25
CA GLU A 172 -9.83 -3.11 21.69
C GLU A 172 -10.51 -1.83 21.20
N LEU A 173 -10.39 -0.73 21.95
CA LEU A 173 -10.92 0.57 21.54
C LEU A 173 -10.23 1.08 20.27
N GLU A 174 -8.89 1.05 20.21
CA GLU A 174 -8.12 1.43 19.01
C GLU A 174 -8.52 0.60 17.80
N ARG A 175 -8.74 -0.70 17.99
CA ARG A 175 -9.22 -1.58 16.92
C ARG A 175 -10.60 -1.16 16.43
N ALA A 176 -11.53 -0.89 17.35
CA ALA A 176 -12.88 -0.47 16.99
C ALA A 176 -12.89 0.88 16.27
N GLN A 177 -12.07 1.84 16.71
CA GLN A 177 -11.89 3.13 16.04
C GLN A 177 -11.30 2.96 14.64
N SER A 178 -10.25 2.14 14.47
CA SER A 178 -9.66 1.86 13.15
C SER A 178 -10.68 1.25 12.18
N LEU A 179 -11.56 0.36 12.67
CA LEU A 179 -12.64 -0.22 11.85
C LEU A 179 -13.73 0.81 11.50
N LEU A 180 -13.98 1.78 12.36
CA LEU A 180 -14.88 2.90 12.08
C LEU A 180 -14.28 3.84 11.05
N ASP A 181 -13.00 4.20 11.18
CA ASP A 181 -12.29 5.09 10.24
C ASP A 181 -12.27 4.52 8.82
N ARG A 182 -12.17 3.19 8.68
CA ARG A 182 -12.23 2.49 7.38
C ARG A 182 -13.60 2.58 6.68
N THR A 183 -14.63 3.04 7.37
CA THR A 183 -15.94 3.28 6.73
C THR A 183 -15.93 4.52 5.85
N VAL A 184 -14.98 5.45 6.04
CA VAL A 184 -14.79 6.63 5.20
C VAL A 184 -13.67 6.33 4.20
N ILE A 185 -14.03 6.20 2.95
CA ILE A 185 -13.08 5.93 1.87
C ILE A 185 -12.57 7.25 1.30
N THR A 186 -11.24 7.40 1.31
CA THR A 186 -10.54 8.62 0.87
C THR A 186 -9.73 8.37 -0.40
N ALA A 187 -9.42 9.43 -1.13
CA ALA A 187 -8.52 9.38 -2.28
C ALA A 187 -7.08 9.13 -1.83
N GLY A 188 -6.41 8.11 -2.39
CA GLY A 188 -5.02 7.77 -2.06
C GLY A 188 -3.99 8.74 -2.68
N THR A 189 -4.37 9.53 -3.69
CA THR A 189 -3.50 10.46 -4.42
C THR A 189 -4.34 11.54 -5.09
N ASP A 190 -3.69 12.64 -5.48
CA ASP A 190 -4.32 13.68 -6.29
C ASP A 190 -4.65 13.12 -7.68
N GLY A 191 -5.81 13.51 -8.23
CA GLY A 191 -6.19 13.05 -9.56
C GLY A 191 -7.65 13.36 -9.92
N VAL A 192 -8.10 12.75 -11.01
CA VAL A 192 -9.46 12.85 -11.50
C VAL A 192 -10.17 11.52 -11.30
N LEU A 193 -11.33 11.56 -10.64
CA LEU A 193 -12.16 10.40 -10.38
C LEU A 193 -12.98 10.06 -11.62
N GLN A 194 -12.72 8.89 -12.20
CA GLN A 194 -13.47 8.38 -13.37
C GLN A 194 -14.28 7.12 -13.01
N GLN A 195 -15.30 6.84 -13.79
CA GLN A 195 -16.17 5.66 -13.61
C GLN A 195 -16.76 5.51 -12.20
N PHE A 196 -16.96 6.63 -11.51
CA PHE A 196 -17.54 6.67 -10.17
C PHE A 196 -19.05 6.86 -10.26
N ALA A 197 -19.81 5.77 -10.21
CA ALA A 197 -21.27 5.78 -10.36
C ALA A 197 -21.99 5.27 -9.12
N LEU A 198 -21.43 5.54 -7.92
CA LEU A 198 -22.01 5.13 -6.65
C LEU A 198 -23.19 6.03 -6.25
N ARG A 199 -24.19 5.40 -5.63
CA ARG A 199 -25.34 6.07 -5.04
C ARG A 199 -25.54 5.59 -3.59
N PRO A 200 -26.08 6.45 -2.71
CA PRO A 200 -26.55 5.99 -1.43
C PRO A 200 -27.48 4.78 -1.56
N GLY A 201 -27.24 3.74 -0.76
CA GLY A 201 -27.94 2.47 -0.80
C GLY A 201 -27.25 1.35 -1.60
N ASP A 202 -26.27 1.66 -2.44
CA ASP A 202 -25.47 0.65 -3.16
C ASP A 202 -24.68 -0.23 -2.18
N ILE A 203 -24.60 -1.52 -2.50
CA ILE A 203 -23.79 -2.45 -1.73
C ILE A 203 -22.46 -2.67 -2.46
N LEU A 204 -21.36 -2.40 -1.77
CA LEU A 204 -20.02 -2.64 -2.25
C LEU A 204 -19.45 -3.94 -1.67
N ASN A 205 -18.75 -4.67 -2.54
CA ASN A 205 -17.99 -5.84 -2.17
C ASN A 205 -16.61 -5.74 -2.84
N PRO A 206 -15.50 -5.75 -2.07
CA PRO A 206 -14.15 -5.58 -2.61
C PRO A 206 -13.77 -6.60 -3.68
N MET A 207 -14.36 -7.81 -3.64
CA MET A 207 -14.04 -8.87 -4.61
C MET A 207 -14.87 -8.79 -5.92
N LEU A 208 -16.01 -8.13 -5.89
CA LEU A 208 -16.96 -8.19 -7.02
C LEU A 208 -17.03 -6.87 -7.80
N ARG A 209 -16.89 -5.74 -7.14
CA ARG A 209 -17.11 -4.44 -7.78
C ARG A 209 -16.25 -3.35 -7.16
N PRO A 210 -15.33 -2.74 -7.92
CA PRO A 210 -14.64 -1.52 -7.50
C PRO A 210 -15.63 -0.35 -7.40
N ALA A 211 -15.34 0.57 -6.50
CA ALA A 211 -16.12 1.79 -6.29
C ALA A 211 -15.92 2.79 -7.42
N GLY A 212 -14.74 2.80 -8.02
CA GLY A 212 -14.38 3.71 -9.10
C GLY A 212 -12.90 3.58 -9.47
N ILE A 213 -12.49 4.41 -10.43
CA ILE A 213 -11.12 4.49 -10.91
C ILE A 213 -10.64 5.94 -10.75
N LEU A 214 -9.54 6.12 -10.04
CA LEU A 214 -8.83 7.38 -9.92
C LEU A 214 -7.67 7.40 -10.91
N VAL A 215 -7.61 8.43 -11.74
CA VAL A 215 -6.48 8.71 -12.65
C VAL A 215 -5.61 9.78 -12.01
N PRO A 216 -4.43 9.42 -11.47
CA PRO A 216 -3.55 10.36 -10.79
C PRO A 216 -3.10 11.51 -11.70
N ASP A 217 -2.88 12.67 -11.13
CA ASP A 217 -2.36 13.86 -11.86
C ASP A 217 -0.84 13.73 -12.13
N ALA A 218 -0.42 12.58 -12.70
CA ALA A 218 0.97 12.36 -13.10
C ALA A 218 1.20 12.84 -14.54
N ARG A 219 2.36 13.40 -14.83
CA ARG A 219 2.78 13.71 -16.21
C ARG A 219 2.98 12.41 -17.00
N VAL A 220 2.79 12.48 -18.31
CA VAL A 220 3.16 11.39 -19.21
C VAL A 220 4.67 11.33 -19.25
N THR A 221 5.26 10.26 -18.73
CA THR A 221 6.72 10.08 -18.65
C THR A 221 7.27 9.22 -19.77
N GLY A 222 6.42 8.48 -20.48
CA GLY A 222 6.86 7.60 -21.54
C GLY A 222 5.72 7.02 -22.37
N LEU A 223 6.11 6.23 -23.35
CA LEU A 223 5.24 5.55 -24.31
C LEU A 223 5.54 4.06 -24.28
N LEU A 224 4.50 3.25 -24.29
CA LEU A 224 4.62 1.81 -24.46
C LEU A 224 4.34 1.47 -25.92
N ALA A 225 5.32 0.90 -26.60
CA ALA A 225 5.26 0.57 -28.03
C ALA A 225 5.35 -0.94 -28.25
N GLY A 226 4.44 -1.48 -29.06
CA GLY A 226 4.43 -2.89 -29.46
C GLY A 226 5.05 -3.07 -30.83
N PHE A 227 6.18 -3.78 -30.93
CA PHE A 227 6.88 -4.09 -32.19
C PHE A 227 6.68 -5.55 -32.59
N SER A 228 6.90 -5.84 -33.88
CA SER A 228 6.84 -7.21 -34.40
C SER A 228 7.94 -8.10 -33.83
N GLN A 229 7.69 -9.40 -33.67
CA GLN A 229 8.68 -10.35 -33.16
C GLN A 229 9.92 -10.46 -34.08
N ILE A 230 9.78 -10.21 -35.38
CA ILE A 230 10.89 -10.24 -36.32
C ILE A 230 11.95 -9.19 -35.99
N GLU A 231 11.53 -8.08 -35.37
CA GLU A 231 12.39 -6.94 -35.01
C GLU A 231 13.07 -7.13 -33.62
N ALA A 232 12.74 -8.21 -32.89
CA ALA A 232 13.26 -8.49 -31.56
C ALA A 232 14.78 -8.48 -31.44
N ARG A 233 15.45 -8.94 -32.48
CA ARG A 233 16.94 -9.00 -32.52
C ARG A 233 17.58 -7.67 -32.77
N VAL A 234 16.84 -6.73 -33.35
CA VAL A 234 17.34 -5.42 -33.76
C VAL A 234 17.15 -4.40 -32.66
N ILE A 235 16.00 -4.49 -31.95
CA ILE A 235 15.65 -3.53 -30.90
C ILE A 235 16.53 -3.75 -29.67
N LYS A 236 17.25 -2.71 -29.27
CA LYS A 236 18.13 -2.73 -28.11
C LYS A 236 17.87 -1.52 -27.22
N ARG A 237 18.14 -1.69 -25.93
CA ARG A 237 18.15 -0.57 -24.99
C ARG A 237 19.16 0.50 -25.45
N GLY A 238 18.78 1.77 -25.33
CA GLY A 238 19.60 2.90 -25.78
C GLY A 238 19.40 3.30 -27.23
N MET A 239 18.62 2.53 -28.03
CA MET A 239 18.28 2.95 -29.39
C MET A 239 17.50 4.25 -29.37
N ILE A 240 17.84 5.15 -30.29
CA ILE A 240 17.13 6.41 -30.50
C ILE A 240 16.01 6.18 -31.52
N GLY A 241 14.89 6.84 -31.27
CA GLY A 241 13.75 6.82 -32.19
C GLY A 241 13.05 8.16 -32.23
N GLU A 242 12.03 8.21 -33.05
CA GLU A 242 11.14 9.36 -33.16
C GLU A 242 9.69 8.89 -33.04
N VAL A 243 8.86 9.73 -32.46
CA VAL A 243 7.43 9.44 -32.26
C VAL A 243 6.60 10.62 -32.71
N THR A 244 5.49 10.35 -33.37
CA THR A 244 4.43 11.32 -33.64
C THR A 244 3.11 10.81 -33.10
N CYS A 245 2.34 11.67 -32.41
CA CYS A 245 1.11 11.27 -31.73
C CYS A 245 -0.12 11.93 -32.36
N ILE A 246 -1.24 11.24 -32.38
CA ILE A 246 -2.51 11.74 -32.96
C ILE A 246 -2.95 13.03 -32.27
N ALA A 247 -2.80 13.12 -30.95
CA ALA A 247 -3.20 14.27 -30.17
C ALA A 247 -2.21 15.46 -30.26
N MET A 248 -1.01 15.25 -30.84
CA MET A 248 -0.01 16.30 -31.07
C MET A 248 0.43 16.25 -32.56
N PRO A 249 -0.48 16.60 -33.49
CA PRO A 249 -0.21 16.51 -34.92
C PRO A 249 0.94 17.44 -35.29
N TRP A 250 1.71 17.04 -36.32
CA TRP A 250 2.90 17.74 -36.86
C TRP A 250 4.09 17.85 -35.89
N GLN A 251 3.97 17.34 -34.65
CA GLN A 251 5.09 17.28 -33.73
C GLN A 251 5.77 15.91 -33.80
N ILE A 252 7.11 15.94 -33.87
CA ILE A 252 7.95 14.76 -33.79
C ILE A 252 8.78 14.86 -32.52
N VAL A 253 8.63 13.89 -31.66
CA VAL A 253 9.32 13.83 -30.38
C VAL A 253 10.43 12.79 -30.49
N PRO A 254 11.70 13.16 -30.29
CA PRO A 254 12.78 12.21 -30.18
C PRO A 254 12.68 11.44 -28.88
N VAL A 255 12.84 10.12 -28.97
CA VAL A 255 12.71 9.19 -27.86
C VAL A 255 13.90 8.24 -27.79
N VAL A 256 14.11 7.64 -26.64
CA VAL A 256 15.10 6.58 -26.41
C VAL A 256 14.43 5.34 -25.85
N VAL A 257 14.89 4.18 -26.28
CA VAL A 257 14.49 2.88 -25.74
C VAL A 257 15.12 2.71 -24.36
N THR A 258 14.31 2.74 -23.30
CA THR A 258 14.79 2.54 -21.92
C THR A 258 14.64 1.10 -21.47
N GLN A 259 13.61 0.40 -21.94
CA GLN A 259 13.39 -0.99 -21.60
C GLN A 259 12.81 -1.75 -22.80
N VAL A 260 13.28 -2.97 -22.99
CA VAL A 260 12.74 -3.95 -23.95
C VAL A 260 12.26 -5.14 -23.14
N GLN A 261 11.01 -5.57 -23.36
CA GLN A 261 10.47 -6.74 -22.70
C GLN A 261 10.89 -8.00 -23.44
N ASP A 262 11.61 -8.90 -22.79
CA ASP A 262 12.15 -10.13 -23.37
C ASP A 262 11.09 -11.24 -23.55
N VAL A 263 9.86 -11.00 -23.07
CA VAL A 263 8.76 -11.99 -23.05
C VAL A 263 7.61 -11.51 -23.92
N VAL A 264 7.15 -12.38 -24.80
CA VAL A 264 5.97 -12.14 -25.63
C VAL A 264 4.73 -12.65 -24.90
N ALA A 265 3.77 -11.75 -24.64
CA ALA A 265 2.57 -12.06 -23.85
C ALA A 265 1.71 -13.17 -24.45
N ALA A 266 1.73 -13.38 -25.78
CA ALA A 266 1.00 -14.44 -26.47
C ALA A 266 1.40 -15.86 -26.03
N GLY A 267 2.60 -16.05 -25.46
CA GLY A 267 3.08 -17.33 -24.93
C GLY A 267 2.77 -17.57 -23.46
N GLN A 268 2.03 -16.66 -22.80
CA GLN A 268 1.74 -16.78 -21.36
C GLN A 268 0.77 -17.90 -21.07
N ILE A 269 1.18 -18.89 -20.29
CA ILE A 269 0.28 -19.90 -19.72
C ILE A 269 -0.38 -19.30 -18.48
N ARG A 270 -1.70 -19.12 -18.52
CA ARG A 270 -2.49 -18.69 -17.37
C ARG A 270 -3.19 -19.90 -16.78
N PRO A 271 -3.08 -20.18 -15.47
CA PRO A 271 -3.91 -21.19 -14.84
C PRO A 271 -5.36 -20.68 -14.83
N THR A 272 -6.15 -21.14 -15.79
CA THR A 272 -7.58 -20.90 -15.88
C THR A 272 -8.30 -22.23 -15.95
N ASP A 273 -9.55 -22.31 -15.52
CA ASP A 273 -10.38 -23.52 -15.60
C ASP A 273 -10.80 -23.89 -17.03
N GLN A 274 -10.36 -23.09 -18.01
CA GLN A 274 -10.66 -23.31 -19.43
C GLN A 274 -9.39 -23.68 -20.20
N LEU A 275 -9.52 -24.71 -21.06
CA LEU A 275 -8.46 -25.06 -22.00
C LEU A 275 -8.29 -23.94 -23.04
N ILE A 276 -7.04 -23.52 -23.23
CA ILE A 276 -6.70 -22.49 -24.22
C ILE A 276 -6.80 -23.12 -25.62
N GLY A 277 -7.74 -22.64 -26.42
CA GLY A 277 -7.91 -23.07 -27.82
C GLY A 277 -6.72 -22.59 -28.69
N VAL A 278 -6.32 -23.41 -29.66
CA VAL A 278 -5.25 -23.10 -30.62
C VAL A 278 -5.52 -21.78 -31.37
N GLU A 279 -6.79 -21.42 -31.58
CA GLU A 279 -7.21 -20.18 -32.23
C GLU A 279 -6.80 -18.91 -31.47
N GLN A 280 -6.69 -18.99 -30.13
CA GLN A 280 -6.21 -17.88 -29.30
C GLN A 280 -4.69 -17.70 -29.37
N MET A 281 -3.97 -18.73 -29.76
CA MET A 281 -2.51 -18.71 -29.98
C MET A 281 -2.11 -18.26 -31.39
N ALA A 282 -3.05 -18.21 -32.34
CA ALA A 282 -2.78 -17.98 -33.76
C ALA A 282 -2.33 -16.56 -34.11
N LYS A 283 -2.52 -15.58 -33.23
CA LYS A 283 -2.05 -14.20 -33.47
C LYS A 283 -0.62 -14.05 -32.93
N PRO A 284 0.36 -13.68 -33.80
CA PRO A 284 1.69 -13.41 -33.33
C PRO A 284 1.65 -12.26 -32.30
N GLY A 285 2.21 -12.47 -31.13
CA GLY A 285 2.35 -11.43 -30.12
C GLY A 285 3.36 -10.36 -30.54
N THR A 286 3.33 -9.24 -29.85
CA THR A 286 4.30 -8.14 -30.03
C THR A 286 5.31 -8.12 -28.91
N ILE A 287 6.49 -7.53 -29.18
CA ILE A 287 7.49 -7.20 -28.20
C ILE A 287 7.15 -5.82 -27.67
N THR A 288 7.08 -5.70 -26.35
CA THR A 288 6.77 -4.43 -25.69
C THR A 288 8.07 -3.67 -25.40
N VAL A 289 8.10 -2.42 -25.79
CA VAL A 289 9.25 -1.51 -25.62
C VAL A 289 8.78 -0.26 -24.89
N LEU A 290 9.49 0.13 -23.84
CA LEU A 290 9.30 1.41 -23.17
C LEU A 290 10.17 2.47 -23.80
N LEU A 291 9.55 3.56 -24.25
CA LEU A 291 10.18 4.70 -24.88
C LEU A 291 10.03 5.92 -23.98
N GLU A 292 11.12 6.59 -23.71
CA GLU A 292 11.13 7.85 -22.97
C GLU A 292 11.59 9.00 -23.84
N PRO A 293 11.04 10.21 -23.70
CA PRO A 293 11.49 11.35 -24.47
C PRO A 293 12.92 11.72 -24.10
N LEU A 294 13.72 12.12 -25.08
CA LEU A 294 15.10 12.58 -24.88
C LEU A 294 15.16 13.93 -24.14
N PHE A 295 14.12 14.74 -24.24
CA PHE A 295 14.03 16.05 -23.61
C PHE A 295 12.86 16.08 -22.63
N GLU A 296 13.10 16.60 -21.44
CA GLU A 296 12.03 16.82 -20.46
C GLU A 296 10.95 17.73 -21.02
N GLY A 297 9.68 17.40 -20.76
CA GLY A 297 8.55 18.17 -21.22
C GLY A 297 8.13 17.95 -22.68
N ALA A 298 8.84 17.15 -23.46
CA ALA A 298 8.51 16.92 -24.88
C ALA A 298 7.16 16.21 -25.11
N LEU A 299 6.63 15.56 -24.09
CA LEU A 299 5.28 14.95 -24.08
C LEU A 299 4.27 15.78 -23.25
N GLU A 300 4.60 17.02 -22.91
CA GLU A 300 3.70 17.89 -22.14
C GLU A 300 2.49 18.27 -23.00
N GLY A 301 1.30 18.16 -22.40
CA GLY A 301 0.05 18.36 -23.14
C GLY A 301 -0.48 17.14 -23.90
N LEU A 302 0.29 16.04 -23.95
CA LEU A 302 -0.19 14.79 -24.55
C LEU A 302 -1.25 14.15 -23.63
N PRO A 303 -2.50 13.94 -24.08
CA PRO A 303 -3.49 13.24 -23.31
C PRO A 303 -3.03 11.80 -22.99
N ARG A 304 -3.34 11.35 -21.79
CA ARG A 304 -2.99 9.99 -21.34
C ARG A 304 -3.72 8.95 -22.18
N GLY A 305 -3.03 7.89 -22.55
CA GLY A 305 -3.60 6.85 -23.42
C GLY A 305 -3.61 7.22 -24.91
N SER A 306 -3.00 8.37 -25.30
CA SER A 306 -2.91 8.80 -26.69
C SER A 306 -2.14 7.79 -27.53
N SER A 307 -2.65 7.51 -28.74
CA SER A 307 -2.01 6.66 -29.71
C SER A 307 -0.97 7.43 -30.53
N CYS A 308 0.16 6.78 -30.77
CA CYS A 308 1.30 7.35 -31.46
C CYS A 308 1.90 6.35 -32.48
N ILE A 309 2.64 6.85 -33.43
CA ILE A 309 3.47 6.10 -34.36
C ILE A 309 4.91 6.27 -33.90
N SER A 310 5.65 5.17 -33.79
CA SER A 310 7.04 5.17 -33.35
C SER A 310 7.92 4.52 -34.39
N ASN A 311 9.04 5.17 -34.74
CA ASN A 311 10.13 4.62 -35.52
C ASN A 311 11.40 4.59 -34.69
N LEU A 312 12.13 3.48 -34.74
CA LEU A 312 13.43 3.32 -34.11
C LEU A 312 14.54 3.27 -35.19
N TYR A 313 15.71 3.78 -34.86
CA TYR A 313 16.83 3.87 -35.78
C TYR A 313 18.00 3.08 -35.24
N THR A 314 18.49 2.12 -36.05
CA THR A 314 19.72 1.39 -35.76
C THR A 314 20.93 2.28 -36.04
N SER A 315 21.77 2.47 -35.03
CA SER A 315 23.08 3.09 -35.20
C SER A 315 24.09 2.04 -35.62
N THR A 316 24.77 2.28 -36.75
CA THR A 316 25.85 1.42 -37.22
C THR A 316 27.24 2.01 -36.93
N HIS A 317 27.29 3.11 -36.19
CA HIS A 317 28.51 3.87 -35.92
C HIS A 317 29.56 3.04 -35.15
N GLU A 318 29.13 2.37 -34.08
CA GLU A 318 30.04 1.52 -33.28
C GLU A 318 30.58 0.36 -34.09
N ALA A 319 29.72 -0.32 -34.87
CA ALA A 319 30.12 -1.43 -35.74
C ALA A 319 31.11 -1.00 -36.85
N LEU A 320 31.04 0.24 -37.34
CA LEU A 320 31.97 0.79 -38.30
C LEU A 320 33.34 1.13 -37.70
N GLN A 321 33.46 1.30 -36.41
CA GLN A 321 34.71 1.59 -35.71
C GLN A 321 35.46 0.33 -35.25
N GLU A 322 34.86 -0.86 -35.37
CA GLU A 322 35.55 -2.10 -35.04
C GLU A 322 36.75 -2.36 -35.94
N PRO A 323 37.93 -2.71 -35.36
CA PRO A 323 39.12 -3.00 -36.17
C PRO A 323 38.92 -4.29 -36.99
N GLY A 324 39.05 -4.19 -38.31
CA GLY A 324 38.97 -5.34 -39.23
C GLY A 324 37.69 -5.40 -40.06
N VAL A 325 36.87 -4.37 -40.09
CA VAL A 325 35.68 -4.29 -40.96
C VAL A 325 36.10 -4.23 -42.43
N GLY A 326 35.82 -5.29 -43.18
CA GLY A 326 36.09 -5.35 -44.60
C GLY A 326 35.24 -4.38 -45.43
N GLY A 327 35.72 -3.91 -46.57
CA GLY A 327 35.06 -2.88 -47.37
C GLY A 327 33.60 -3.21 -47.76
N LEU A 328 33.28 -4.45 -48.08
CA LEU A 328 31.91 -4.89 -48.37
C LEU A 328 31.01 -4.82 -47.13
N HIS A 329 31.55 -5.16 -45.96
CA HIS A 329 30.81 -5.07 -44.68
C HIS A 329 30.55 -3.61 -44.31
N ALA A 330 31.58 -2.75 -44.43
CA ALA A 330 31.46 -1.31 -44.22
C ALA A 330 30.41 -0.68 -45.16
N PHE A 331 30.40 -1.08 -46.42
CA PHE A 331 29.39 -0.63 -47.38
C PHE A 331 27.97 -1.01 -46.96
N GLY A 332 27.78 -2.26 -46.49
CA GLY A 332 26.49 -2.72 -45.94
C GLY A 332 26.03 -1.90 -44.75
N LEU A 333 26.94 -1.60 -43.79
CA LEU A 333 26.65 -0.79 -42.62
C LEU A 333 26.29 0.66 -42.98
N HIS A 334 27.01 1.26 -43.95
CA HIS A 334 26.68 2.59 -44.49
C HIS A 334 25.31 2.60 -45.19
N ALA A 335 24.98 1.55 -45.93
CA ALA A 335 23.68 1.42 -46.58
C ALA A 335 22.56 1.37 -45.54
N ILE A 336 22.71 0.59 -44.46
CA ILE A 336 21.73 0.54 -43.35
C ILE A 336 21.55 1.92 -42.73
N GLY A 337 22.64 2.64 -42.40
CA GLY A 337 22.57 3.99 -41.84
C GLY A 337 21.87 4.99 -42.77
N SER A 338 22.13 4.93 -44.06
CA SER A 338 21.51 5.82 -45.07
C SER A 338 20.02 5.56 -45.25
N VAL A 339 19.59 4.30 -45.14
CA VAL A 339 18.18 3.90 -45.18
C VAL A 339 17.40 4.45 -43.98
N GLY A 340 18.03 4.67 -42.82
CA GLY A 340 17.43 5.32 -41.68
C GLY A 340 16.90 6.73 -41.98
N LEU A 341 17.57 7.48 -42.85
CA LEU A 341 17.10 8.81 -43.27
C LEU A 341 15.80 8.72 -44.07
N ILE A 342 15.66 7.71 -44.92
CA ILE A 342 14.42 7.47 -45.68
C ILE A 342 13.29 7.13 -44.69
N HIS A 343 13.59 6.32 -43.70
CA HIS A 343 12.61 5.93 -42.68
C HIS A 343 12.16 7.14 -41.84
N ALA A 344 13.08 8.03 -41.49
CA ALA A 344 12.76 9.29 -40.82
C ALA A 344 11.90 10.22 -41.73
N LEU A 345 12.14 10.26 -43.02
CA LEU A 345 11.32 11.00 -43.95
C LEU A 345 9.89 10.44 -44.04
N ILE A 346 9.75 9.12 -44.05
CA ILE A 346 8.43 8.45 -44.00
C ILE A 346 7.64 8.88 -42.77
N LEU A 347 8.25 8.93 -41.58
CA LEU A 347 7.59 9.39 -40.35
C LEU A 347 7.14 10.86 -40.47
N ARG A 348 7.94 11.73 -41.09
CA ARG A 348 7.56 13.13 -41.28
C ARG A 348 6.37 13.27 -42.23
N ILE A 349 6.31 12.46 -43.27
CA ILE A 349 5.15 12.40 -44.17
C ILE A 349 3.93 11.86 -43.41
N GLN A 350 4.10 10.81 -42.63
CA GLN A 350 3.04 10.27 -41.80
C GLN A 350 2.53 11.32 -40.78
N ALA A 351 3.42 12.04 -40.10
CA ALA A 351 3.05 13.10 -39.17
C ALA A 351 2.27 14.23 -39.85
N ALA A 352 2.64 14.58 -41.08
CA ALA A 352 1.92 15.59 -41.88
C ALA A 352 0.54 15.12 -42.33
N LEU A 353 0.39 13.84 -42.65
CA LEU A 353 -0.87 13.25 -43.12
C LEU A 353 -1.80 12.78 -41.97
N LEU A 354 -1.27 12.60 -40.78
CA LEU A 354 -1.99 12.04 -39.65
C LEU A 354 -3.33 12.77 -39.33
N PRO A 355 -3.38 14.13 -39.30
CA PRO A 355 -4.65 14.82 -39.05
C PRO A 355 -5.68 14.58 -40.16
N PHE A 356 -5.24 14.51 -41.41
CA PHE A 356 -6.13 14.23 -42.54
C PHE A 356 -6.68 12.82 -42.47
N GLN A 357 -5.83 11.84 -42.13
CA GLN A 357 -6.25 10.43 -41.97
C GLN A 357 -7.24 10.28 -40.83
N THR A 358 -7.03 10.93 -39.69
CA THR A 358 -7.93 10.84 -38.53
C THR A 358 -9.25 11.59 -38.76
N LEU A 359 -9.24 12.77 -39.40
CA LEU A 359 -10.45 13.56 -39.63
C LEU A 359 -11.31 13.01 -40.79
N ILE A 360 -10.71 12.42 -41.82
CA ILE A 360 -11.43 12.01 -43.02
C ILE A 360 -11.79 10.52 -42.97
N PHE A 361 -10.88 9.66 -42.49
CA PHE A 361 -11.03 8.20 -42.60
C PHE A 361 -11.42 7.51 -41.28
N SER A 362 -11.31 8.15 -40.11
CA SER A 362 -11.76 7.58 -38.83
C SER A 362 -13.10 8.15 -38.33
N GLY A 363 -13.77 8.94 -39.13
CA GLY A 363 -15.03 9.60 -38.79
C GLY A 363 -16.30 8.73 -38.93
N HIS A 364 -16.17 7.39 -38.82
CA HIS A 364 -17.33 6.48 -38.74
C HIS A 364 -17.04 5.30 -37.84
#